data_5132f790b2ea24b0fbb9c1f5bafd8009
#
_entry.id   5132f790b2ea24b0fbb9c1f5bafd8009
#
_cell.length_a   1.000
_cell.length_b   1.000
_cell.length_c   1.000
_cell.angle_alpha   90.00
_cell.angle_beta   90.00
_cell.angle_gamma   90.00
#
_symmetry.space_group_name_H-M   'P 1'
#
loop_
_entity.id
_entity.type
_entity.pdbx_description
1 polymer ?
#
loop_
_entity_poly.entity_id
_entity_poly.type
_entity_poly.pdbx_seq_one_letter_code
_entity_poly.pdbx_strand_id
1 'polypeptide(L)'
;MKIRAEEISAIIRKQIENFDKQATKTEVGTILEVGDGIARVHGLDNVEAGELVEFPGGIIGMALNLEEDNVGIVLFGEDRHIKEGDEVXRTGRITEVPVGDALIGRVVDSLGQPIDGKGPLETTEXRRVEVVAPGIVARKSVHEPLXTGLKAIDSMVPIGRGQRELIIGDRQTGKTAIAIDTIINQKGGDVICVYXGIGQKRSTMAQIVKLLEDXGAMDYTIVVSSTASEPAPLQFLAPYSGVSMGEYFRDKGKHVLCIYDDLSKQAVAYRQLSLLLRRPPGREAYPGDVFYLHSRLLERACKLNDELGAGSLTALPVIETQAGDVSAFIPTNVISITDGQIFLTADLFNSGVRPAINVGISVSRVGGAAQVKAMKQVAGTLRLDLAQFREKEAFAQFGSDLDKATQIQLARGQRLVEVLKQPQYQPLSWVDQVLAIFAATNGYMDDIPVSAVRKFESEFLVHMRSSQSELRNQIEADKQLSDESTQALKSTLGGFAQGFAA
;
A
#
# COMPACT_ATOMS: atom_id res chain seq x y z
N MET A 1 -11.64 -11.93 -20.54
CA MET A 1 -10.76 -12.38 -21.62
C MET A 1 -9.34 -11.90 -21.37
N LYS A 2 -8.40 -12.76 -21.54
CA LYS A 2 -7.00 -12.42 -21.35
C LYS A 2 -6.41 -11.82 -22.61
N ILE A 3 -5.63 -10.75 -22.46
CA ILE A 3 -4.70 -10.39 -23.51
C ILE A 3 -3.55 -11.37 -23.40
N ARG A 4 -3.32 -12.08 -24.46
CA ARG A 4 -2.36 -13.17 -24.42
C ARG A 4 -0.99 -12.72 -24.83
N ALA A 5 0.01 -13.49 -24.41
CA ALA A 5 1.37 -13.25 -24.86
C ALA A 5 1.44 -13.26 -26.38
N GLU A 6 0.64 -14.12 -27.02
CA GLU A 6 0.61 -14.16 -28.50
C GLU A 6 0.14 -12.85 -29.12
N GLU A 7 -0.84 -12.19 -28.49
CA GLU A 7 -1.33 -10.92 -29.03
C GLU A 7 -0.29 -9.83 -28.88
N ILE A 8 0.39 -9.79 -27.76
CA ILE A 8 1.47 -8.83 -27.55
C ILE A 8 2.59 -9.09 -28.56
N SER A 9 2.92 -10.37 -28.73
CA SER A 9 3.96 -10.74 -29.70
C SER A 9 3.60 -10.34 -31.10
N ALA A 10 2.31 -10.48 -31.47
CA ALA A 10 1.87 -10.10 -32.82
C ALA A 10 2.04 -8.61 -33.04
N ILE A 11 1.68 -7.80 -32.03
CA ILE A 11 1.82 -6.34 -32.14
C ILE A 11 3.30 -5.98 -32.27
N ILE A 12 4.14 -6.57 -31.44
CA ILE A 12 5.56 -6.28 -31.47
C ILE A 12 6.17 -6.72 -32.78
N ARG A 13 5.76 -7.91 -33.28
CA ARG A 13 6.26 -8.41 -34.54
C ARG A 13 5.94 -7.47 -35.70
N LYS A 14 4.71 -6.94 -35.71
CA LYS A 14 4.30 -5.99 -36.72
C LYS A 14 5.15 -4.73 -36.67
N GLN A 15 5.44 -4.25 -35.46
CA GLN A 15 6.28 -3.07 -35.30
C GLN A 15 7.71 -3.34 -35.74
N ILE A 16 8.23 -4.53 -35.49
CA ILE A 16 9.55 -4.91 -35.94
C ILE A 16 9.61 -4.92 -37.48
N GLU A 17 8.57 -5.48 -38.11
CA GLU A 17 8.52 -5.50 -39.57
C GLU A 17 8.51 -4.09 -40.14
N ASN A 18 7.74 -3.20 -39.57
CA ASN A 18 7.70 -1.81 -40.02
C ASN A 18 9.03 -1.12 -39.80
N PHE A 19 9.69 -1.43 -38.69
CA PHE A 19 10.99 -0.85 -38.39
C PHE A 19 12.04 -1.31 -39.38
N ASP A 20 11.99 -2.59 -39.76
CA ASP A 20 12.95 -3.15 -40.70
C ASP A 20 12.87 -2.48 -42.07
N LYS A 21 11.72 -1.99 -42.44
CA LYS A 21 11.60 -1.28 -43.69
C LYS A 21 12.34 0.05 -43.69
N GLN A 22 12.56 0.61 -42.49
CA GLN A 22 13.26 1.86 -42.32
C GLN A 22 14.68 1.71 -41.88
N ALA A 23 14.92 0.73 -41.00
CA ALA A 23 16.23 0.48 -40.47
C ALA A 23 16.88 -0.63 -41.24
N THR A 24 18.19 -0.59 -41.27
CA THR A 24 18.90 -1.54 -42.07
C THR A 24 18.95 -2.93 -41.45
N LYS A 25 18.95 -3.04 -40.15
CA LYS A 25 19.04 -4.35 -39.48
C LYS A 25 18.43 -4.34 -38.11
N THR A 26 17.65 -5.36 -37.81
CA THR A 26 17.23 -5.66 -36.46
C THR A 26 18.30 -6.49 -35.80
N GLU A 27 18.72 -6.08 -34.63
CA GLU A 27 19.75 -6.81 -33.92
C GLU A 27 19.20 -8.15 -33.40
N VAL A 28 19.96 -9.21 -33.63
CA VAL A 28 19.56 -10.58 -33.29
C VAL A 28 20.62 -11.20 -32.39
N GLY A 29 20.15 -11.89 -31.36
CA GLY A 29 21.05 -12.62 -30.48
C GLY A 29 20.81 -14.12 -30.56
N THR A 30 21.72 -14.86 -29.94
CA THR A 30 21.67 -16.32 -29.91
C THR A 30 21.60 -16.76 -28.45
N ILE A 31 20.68 -17.66 -28.15
CA ILE A 31 20.49 -18.14 -26.78
C ILE A 31 21.66 -19.05 -26.39
N LEU A 32 22.36 -18.68 -25.33
CA LEU A 32 23.45 -19.50 -24.79
C LEU A 32 22.90 -20.53 -23.81
N GLU A 33 21.94 -20.16 -22.97
CA GLU A 33 21.26 -21.09 -22.08
C GLU A 33 19.89 -20.54 -21.74
N VAL A 34 18.96 -21.44 -21.41
CA VAL A 34 17.61 -21.07 -21.06
C VAL A 34 17.06 -22.07 -20.05
N GLY A 35 16.31 -21.59 -19.08
CA GLY A 35 15.68 -22.43 -18.08
C GLY A 35 15.27 -21.60 -16.87
N ASP A 36 14.26 -22.11 -16.14
CA ASP A 36 13.81 -21.49 -14.90
C ASP A 36 13.35 -20.04 -15.08
N GLY A 37 12.83 -19.73 -16.27
CA GLY A 37 12.29 -18.40 -16.52
C GLY A 37 13.30 -17.36 -16.91
N ILE A 38 14.55 -17.76 -17.15
CA ILE A 38 15.57 -16.82 -17.63
C ILE A 38 16.27 -17.38 -18.86
N ALA A 39 16.92 -16.48 -19.59
CA ALA A 39 17.77 -16.83 -20.72
C ALA A 39 18.99 -15.95 -20.71
N ARG A 40 20.11 -16.54 -21.16
CA ARG A 40 21.32 -15.77 -21.44
C ARG A 40 21.52 -15.74 -22.93
N VAL A 41 21.74 -14.57 -23.49
CA VAL A 41 21.74 -14.36 -24.91
C VAL A 41 23.02 -13.63 -25.32
N HIS A 42 23.64 -14.11 -26.36
CA HIS A 42 24.82 -13.48 -26.94
C HIS A 42 24.43 -12.68 -28.17
N GLY A 43 25.03 -11.53 -28.34
CA GLY A 43 24.87 -10.77 -29.59
C GLY A 43 23.90 -9.64 -29.58
N LEU A 44 23.24 -9.40 -28.46
CA LEU A 44 22.35 -8.24 -28.32
C LEU A 44 23.16 -7.07 -27.74
N ASP A 45 24.12 -6.58 -28.50
CA ASP A 45 25.11 -5.65 -27.97
C ASP A 45 24.53 -4.28 -27.65
N ASN A 46 23.47 -3.88 -28.31
CA ASN A 46 22.89 -2.55 -28.12
C ASN A 46 21.56 -2.57 -27.37
N VAL A 47 21.17 -3.71 -26.83
CA VAL A 47 19.93 -3.78 -26.09
C VAL A 47 20.02 -2.94 -24.80
N GLU A 48 18.89 -2.32 -24.43
CA GLU A 48 18.84 -1.50 -23.24
C GLU A 48 18.18 -2.27 -22.08
N ALA A 49 18.57 -1.94 -20.87
CA ALA A 49 17.92 -2.54 -19.70
C ALA A 49 16.43 -2.19 -19.72
N GLY A 50 15.59 -3.19 -19.48
CA GLY A 50 14.15 -3.02 -19.54
C GLY A 50 13.55 -3.17 -20.92
N GLU A 51 14.38 -3.37 -21.92
CA GLU A 51 13.88 -3.54 -23.29
C GLU A 51 13.25 -4.92 -23.47
N LEU A 52 12.14 -4.96 -24.21
CA LEU A 52 11.48 -6.23 -24.56
C LEU A 52 12.21 -6.87 -25.72
N VAL A 53 12.34 -8.18 -25.65
CA VAL A 53 12.91 -8.99 -26.73
C VAL A 53 11.96 -10.15 -27.01
N GLU A 54 12.01 -10.67 -28.23
CA GLU A 54 11.09 -11.70 -28.67
C GLU A 54 11.83 -13.01 -28.90
N PHE A 55 11.31 -14.06 -28.29
CA PHE A 55 11.80 -15.42 -28.40
C PHE A 55 10.94 -16.23 -29.36
N PRO A 56 11.44 -17.37 -29.83
CA PRO A 56 10.61 -18.23 -30.68
C PRO A 56 9.31 -18.61 -29.98
N GLY A 57 8.25 -18.77 -30.77
CA GLY A 57 6.95 -19.13 -30.26
C GLY A 57 6.17 -17.99 -29.68
N GLY A 58 6.65 -16.75 -29.90
CA GLY A 58 5.93 -15.59 -29.42
C GLY A 58 6.16 -15.24 -27.98
N ILE A 59 7.13 -15.86 -27.33
CA ILE A 59 7.43 -15.55 -25.92
C ILE A 59 8.19 -14.22 -25.86
N ILE A 60 7.79 -13.38 -24.93
CA ILE A 60 8.41 -12.09 -24.72
C ILE A 60 9.26 -12.13 -23.45
N GLY A 61 10.42 -11.50 -23.50
CA GLY A 61 11.28 -11.35 -22.33
C GLY A 61 11.71 -9.92 -22.17
N MET A 62 12.33 -9.64 -21.04
CA MET A 62 12.85 -8.32 -20.74
C MET A 62 14.31 -8.40 -20.36
N ALA A 63 15.14 -7.55 -21.00
CA ALA A 63 16.56 -7.49 -20.68
C ALA A 63 16.74 -6.92 -19.29
N LEU A 64 17.44 -7.66 -18.43
CA LEU A 64 17.60 -7.27 -17.04
C LEU A 64 19.04 -7.05 -16.64
N ASN A 65 19.95 -7.91 -17.16
CA ASN A 65 21.35 -7.89 -16.75
C ASN A 65 22.22 -7.75 -17.99
N LEU A 66 22.85 -6.58 -18.16
CA LEU A 66 23.67 -6.31 -19.33
C LEU A 66 25.13 -6.58 -18.96
N GLU A 67 25.72 -7.60 -19.58
CA GLU A 67 27.12 -7.93 -19.38
C GLU A 67 27.88 -7.75 -20.68
N GLU A 68 29.18 -7.80 -20.58
CA GLU A 68 30.02 -7.49 -21.72
C GLU A 68 29.79 -8.44 -22.89
N ASP A 69 29.64 -9.73 -22.61
CA ASP A 69 29.51 -10.73 -23.66
C ASP A 69 28.16 -11.41 -23.71
N ASN A 70 27.23 -11.04 -22.82
CA ASN A 70 25.90 -11.62 -22.87
C ASN A 70 24.91 -10.75 -22.14
N VAL A 71 23.63 -11.06 -22.37
CA VAL A 71 22.52 -10.33 -21.72
C VAL A 71 21.68 -11.35 -20.97
N GLY A 72 21.40 -11.07 -19.71
CA GLY A 72 20.47 -11.87 -18.93
C GLY A 72 19.06 -11.34 -19.12
N ILE A 73 18.16 -12.25 -19.50
CA ILE A 73 16.79 -11.88 -19.86
C ILE A 73 15.83 -12.68 -19.00
N VAL A 74 14.80 -12.01 -18.45
CA VAL A 74 13.73 -12.70 -17.74
C VAL A 74 12.57 -12.92 -18.69
N LEU A 75 11.95 -14.09 -18.62
CA LEU A 75 10.92 -14.49 -19.56
C LEU A 75 9.54 -14.28 -18.95
N PHE A 76 8.63 -13.74 -19.74
CA PHE A 76 7.24 -13.53 -19.30
C PHE A 76 6.33 -14.63 -19.81
N GLY A 77 6.87 -15.84 -19.97
CA GLY A 77 6.10 -16.98 -20.41
C GLY A 77 6.87 -18.24 -20.15
N GLU A 78 6.28 -19.36 -20.51
CA GLU A 78 6.93 -20.66 -20.34
C GLU A 78 8.07 -20.82 -21.35
N ASP A 79 9.17 -21.40 -20.87
CA ASP A 79 10.36 -21.56 -21.70
C ASP A 79 10.47 -22.96 -22.31
N ARG A 80 9.42 -23.73 -22.25
CA ARG A 80 9.40 -25.14 -22.60
C ARG A 80 9.90 -25.41 -24.04
N HIS A 81 9.54 -24.53 -24.96
CA HIS A 81 9.86 -24.70 -26.38
C HIS A 81 11.01 -23.83 -26.85
N ILE A 82 11.70 -23.17 -25.93
CA ILE A 82 12.84 -22.33 -26.25
C ILE A 82 14.11 -23.13 -26.00
N LYS A 83 15.02 -23.11 -26.96
CA LYS A 83 16.23 -23.96 -26.92
C LYS A 83 17.48 -23.12 -27.09
N GLU A 84 18.58 -23.65 -26.56
CA GLU A 84 19.91 -23.10 -26.85
C GLU A 84 20.13 -23.04 -28.34
N GLY A 85 20.71 -21.94 -28.78
CA GLY A 85 20.95 -21.72 -30.20
C GLY A 85 19.84 -21.03 -30.95
N ASP A 86 18.66 -20.91 -30.33
CA ASP A 86 17.55 -20.16 -30.95
C ASP A 86 17.87 -18.68 -31.01
N GLU A 87 17.23 -17.99 -31.94
CA GLU A 87 17.41 -16.54 -32.13
C GLU A 87 16.44 -15.75 -31.28
N VAL A 88 16.95 -14.59 -30.87
CA VAL A 88 16.17 -13.65 -30.09
C VAL A 88 16.24 -12.30 -30.76
N UNK A 89 15.15 -11.76 -30.87
CA UNK A 89 15.11 -10.59 -31.58
C UNK A 89 14.86 -9.50 -30.67
N ARG A 90 15.57 -8.46 -30.94
CA ARG A 90 15.43 -7.21 -30.20
C ARG A 90 14.26 -6.41 -30.75
N THR A 91 13.41 -5.86 -29.85
CA THR A 91 12.23 -5.09 -30.33
C THR A 91 12.47 -3.60 -30.37
N GLY A 92 13.42 -3.09 -29.60
CA GLY A 92 13.59 -1.64 -29.45
C GLY A 92 12.58 -0.98 -28.54
N ARG A 93 11.70 -1.74 -27.91
CA ARG A 93 10.65 -1.21 -27.05
C ARG A 93 10.93 -1.49 -25.60
N ILE A 94 10.79 -0.48 -24.76
CA ILE A 94 10.93 -0.64 -23.31
C ILE A 94 9.59 -1.14 -22.76
N THR A 95 9.66 -1.95 -21.72
CA THR A 95 8.46 -2.55 -21.13
C THR A 95 7.43 -1.51 -20.72
N GLU A 96 6.20 -1.71 -21.16
CA GLU A 96 5.09 -0.80 -20.94
C GLU A 96 3.87 -1.57 -20.47
N VAL A 97 2.94 -0.85 -19.83
CA VAL A 97 1.64 -1.41 -19.46
C VAL A 97 0.53 -0.46 -19.90
N PRO A 98 -0.66 -0.98 -20.15
CA PRO A 98 -1.80 -0.11 -20.45
C PRO A 98 -2.17 0.70 -19.22
N VAL A 99 -2.64 1.92 -19.46
CA VAL A 99 -3.08 2.84 -18.42
C VAL A 99 -4.37 3.51 -18.87
N GLY A 100 -5.05 4.14 -17.94
CA GLY A 100 -6.23 4.93 -18.23
C GLY A 100 -7.44 4.52 -17.42
N ASP A 101 -8.51 5.26 -17.61
CA ASP A 101 -9.75 5.05 -16.86
C ASP A 101 -10.31 3.65 -17.07
N ALA A 102 -10.04 3.02 -18.19
CA ALA A 102 -10.57 1.70 -18.49
C ALA A 102 -10.05 0.63 -17.53
N LEU A 103 -8.95 0.90 -16.83
CA LEU A 103 -8.43 -0.07 -15.86
C LEU A 103 -9.16 -0.02 -14.52
N ILE A 104 -9.87 1.05 -14.22
CA ILE A 104 -10.59 1.15 -12.95
C ILE A 104 -11.67 0.07 -12.91
N GLY A 105 -11.70 -0.68 -11.82
CA GLY A 105 -12.64 -1.78 -11.67
C GLY A 105 -12.16 -3.09 -12.23
N ARG A 106 -10.97 -3.13 -12.82
CA ARG A 106 -10.48 -4.34 -13.48
C ARG A 106 -9.39 -5.02 -12.64
N VAL A 107 -9.25 -6.31 -12.89
CA VAL A 107 -8.16 -7.11 -12.33
C VAL A 107 -7.25 -7.52 -13.48
N VAL A 108 -5.98 -7.12 -13.37
CA VAL A 108 -5.02 -7.37 -14.44
C VAL A 108 -3.78 -8.06 -13.88
N ASP A 109 -2.98 -8.65 -14.77
CA ASP A 109 -1.70 -9.24 -14.35
C ASP A 109 -0.59 -8.20 -14.46
N SER A 110 0.66 -8.64 -14.26
CA SER A 110 1.81 -7.73 -14.24
C SER A 110 2.07 -7.06 -15.59
N LEU A 111 1.57 -7.63 -16.66
CA LEU A 111 1.72 -7.03 -17.99
C LEU A 111 0.51 -6.16 -18.35
N GLY A 112 -0.43 -6.02 -17.44
CA GLY A 112 -1.63 -5.24 -17.68
C GLY A 112 -2.71 -5.98 -18.43
N GLN A 113 -2.57 -7.30 -18.60
CA GLN A 113 -3.58 -8.09 -19.30
C GLN A 113 -4.72 -8.38 -18.36
N PRO A 114 -5.98 -8.22 -18.81
CA PRO A 114 -7.11 -8.51 -17.91
C PRO A 114 -7.20 -9.99 -17.59
N ILE A 115 -7.47 -10.30 -16.33
CA ILE A 115 -7.63 -11.69 -15.88
C ILE A 115 -8.95 -11.89 -15.13
N ASP A 116 -9.89 -10.95 -15.27
CA ASP A 116 -11.15 -10.98 -14.56
C ASP A 116 -12.32 -11.49 -15.43
N GLY A 117 -12.05 -11.86 -16.66
CA GLY A 117 -13.10 -12.37 -17.54
C GLY A 117 -14.06 -11.33 -18.07
N LYS A 118 -13.72 -10.04 -17.94
CA LYS A 118 -14.61 -8.95 -18.35
C LYS A 118 -14.26 -8.34 -19.69
N GLY A 119 -13.48 -9.05 -20.49
CA GLY A 119 -13.14 -8.61 -21.83
C GLY A 119 -11.91 -7.73 -21.89
N PRO A 120 -11.53 -7.31 -23.09
CA PRO A 120 -10.32 -6.51 -23.26
C PRO A 120 -10.46 -5.12 -22.65
N LEU A 121 -9.32 -4.51 -22.35
CA LEU A 121 -9.30 -3.13 -21.86
C LEU A 121 -9.51 -2.16 -23.03
N GLU A 122 -10.39 -1.20 -22.83
CA GLU A 122 -10.70 -0.21 -23.85
C GLU A 122 -9.80 1.00 -23.69
N THR A 123 -8.50 0.81 -23.91
CA THR A 123 -7.52 1.89 -23.81
C THR A 123 -6.43 1.71 -24.86
N THR A 124 -5.88 2.83 -25.30
CA THR A 124 -4.75 2.82 -26.23
C THR A 124 -3.49 3.43 -25.62
N GLU A 125 -3.55 3.85 -24.41
CA GLU A 125 -2.40 4.50 -23.78
C GLU A 125 -1.52 3.53 -23.06
N UNK A 126 -0.39 3.57 -23.05
CA UNK A 126 0.55 2.77 -22.42
C UNK A 126 1.42 3.64 -21.67
N ARG A 127 2.17 3.15 -20.84
CA ARG A 127 3.12 3.87 -20.00
C ARG A 127 4.24 2.93 -19.59
N ARG A 128 5.47 3.41 -19.57
CA ARG A 128 6.61 2.59 -19.17
C ARG A 128 6.48 2.18 -17.71
N VAL A 129 6.94 0.95 -17.39
CA VAL A 129 6.90 0.48 -16.00
C VAL A 129 8.06 1.04 -15.20
N GLU A 130 9.19 1.36 -15.84
CA GLU A 130 10.33 1.97 -15.17
C GLU A 130 10.45 3.41 -15.65
N VAL A 131 10.23 4.36 -14.73
CA VAL A 131 10.40 5.78 -15.02
C VAL A 131 11.13 6.41 -13.85
N VAL A 132 11.79 7.52 -14.14
CA VAL A 132 12.47 8.27 -13.10
C VAL A 132 11.43 9.00 -12.25
N ALA A 133 11.57 8.92 -10.93
CA ALA A 133 10.65 9.59 -10.02
C ALA A 133 10.72 11.10 -10.20
N PRO A 134 9.63 11.83 -9.91
CA PRO A 134 9.69 13.29 -9.97
C PRO A 134 10.80 13.85 -9.07
N GLY A 135 11.48 14.87 -9.55
CA GLY A 135 12.56 15.51 -8.81
C GLY A 135 12.06 16.44 -7.73
N ILE A 136 13.01 17.09 -7.05
CA ILE A 136 12.69 17.95 -5.91
C ILE A 136 11.80 19.12 -6.32
N VAL A 137 12.08 19.71 -7.48
CA VAL A 137 11.35 20.90 -7.92
C VAL A 137 9.88 20.57 -8.23
N ALA A 138 9.61 19.35 -8.67
CA ALA A 138 8.25 18.95 -9.01
C ALA A 138 7.38 18.68 -7.79
N ARG A 139 7.98 18.55 -6.60
CA ARG A 139 7.27 18.09 -5.42
C ARG A 139 6.80 19.24 -4.54
N LYS A 140 5.78 18.95 -3.76
CA LYS A 140 5.29 19.85 -2.71
C LYS A 140 5.21 19.02 -1.43
N SER A 141 5.43 19.67 -0.28
CA SER A 141 5.36 18.97 0.99
C SER A 141 3.98 18.36 1.21
N VAL A 142 3.96 17.19 1.81
CA VAL A 142 2.71 16.50 2.12
C VAL A 142 1.96 17.31 3.17
N HIS A 143 0.69 17.64 2.88
CA HIS A 143 -0.10 18.47 3.77
C HIS A 143 -1.58 18.13 3.76
N GLU A 144 -1.99 17.11 3.04
CA GLU A 144 -3.40 16.71 2.96
C GLU A 144 -3.57 15.32 3.55
N PRO A 145 -4.59 15.09 4.40
CA PRO A 145 -4.77 13.76 4.98
C PRO A 145 -5.23 12.74 3.95
N LEU A 146 -4.78 11.51 4.19
CA LEU A 146 -5.34 10.34 3.55
C LEU A 146 -5.92 9.49 4.66
N UNK A 147 -7.11 9.45 4.98
CA UNK A 147 -7.71 8.92 6.01
C UNK A 147 -7.78 7.53 5.76
N THR A 148 -7.37 6.75 6.62
CA THR A 148 -7.49 5.28 6.52
C THR A 148 -8.83 4.76 7.03
N GLY A 149 -9.53 5.54 7.84
CA GLY A 149 -10.75 5.08 8.49
C GLY A 149 -10.51 4.31 9.77
N LEU A 150 -9.26 4.14 10.16
CA LEU A 150 -8.90 3.43 11.39
C LEU A 150 -8.49 4.43 12.44
N LYS A 151 -9.17 4.37 13.60
CA LYS A 151 -8.92 5.35 14.66
C LYS A 151 -7.46 5.36 15.10
N ALA A 152 -6.87 4.17 15.26
CA ALA A 152 -5.50 4.10 15.75
C ALA A 152 -4.50 4.75 14.76
N ILE A 153 -4.75 4.63 13.48
CA ILE A 153 -3.84 5.19 12.49
C ILE A 153 -4.08 6.68 12.30
N ASP A 154 -5.33 7.06 12.04
CA ASP A 154 -5.60 8.45 11.70
C ASP A 154 -5.30 9.39 12.87
N SER A 155 -5.39 8.89 14.10
CA SER A 155 -5.09 9.71 15.26
C SER A 155 -3.62 9.67 15.67
N MET A 156 -2.98 8.48 15.60
CA MET A 156 -1.65 8.29 16.18
C MET A 156 -0.53 8.22 15.14
N VAL A 157 -0.83 7.73 13.94
CA VAL A 157 0.20 7.51 12.91
C VAL A 157 -0.38 8.00 11.57
N PRO A 158 -0.76 9.27 11.46
CA PRO A 158 -1.52 9.74 10.30
C PRO A 158 -0.73 9.68 9.01
N ILE A 159 -1.46 9.42 7.93
CA ILE A 159 -0.90 9.29 6.60
C ILE A 159 -1.38 10.44 5.74
N GLY A 160 -0.46 11.09 5.03
CA GLY A 160 -0.79 12.18 4.13
C GLY A 160 -0.69 11.77 2.67
N ARG A 161 -1.35 12.53 1.83
CA ARG A 161 -1.36 12.27 0.38
C ARG A 161 0.01 12.56 -0.20
N GLY A 162 0.64 11.53 -0.71
CA GLY A 162 1.99 11.58 -1.24
C GLY A 162 3.04 10.96 -0.34
N GLN A 163 2.65 10.49 0.82
CA GLN A 163 3.54 9.88 1.79
C GLN A 163 3.79 8.40 1.46
N ARG A 164 4.93 7.89 1.94
CA ARG A 164 5.22 6.46 1.92
C ARG A 164 5.19 5.98 3.35
N GLU A 165 4.19 5.19 3.70
CA GLU A 165 4.06 4.68 5.06
C GLU A 165 4.07 3.17 5.03
N LEU A 166 5.05 2.58 5.69
CA LEU A 166 5.26 1.14 5.70
C LEU A 166 4.29 0.46 6.66
N ILE A 167 3.71 -0.67 6.23
CA ILE A 167 2.94 -1.55 7.12
C ILE A 167 3.78 -2.80 7.31
N ILE A 168 4.15 -3.10 8.54
CA ILE A 168 5.14 -4.13 8.82
C ILE A 168 4.74 -4.98 10.01
N GLY A 169 4.91 -6.29 9.89
CA GLY A 169 4.56 -7.23 10.96
C GLY A 169 4.69 -8.67 10.51
N ASP A 170 4.57 -9.59 11.46
CA ASP A 170 4.61 -11.02 11.19
C ASP A 170 3.38 -11.45 10.39
N ARG A 171 3.43 -12.69 9.91
CA ARG A 171 2.28 -13.28 9.20
C ARG A 171 1.02 -13.19 10.05
N GLN A 172 -0.09 -12.88 9.38
CA GLN A 172 -1.42 -12.94 9.98
C GLN A 172 -1.58 -12.01 11.18
N THR A 173 -0.95 -10.83 11.11
CA THR A 173 -1.15 -9.80 12.13
C THR A 173 -2.11 -8.70 11.67
N GLY A 174 -2.67 -8.82 10.46
CA GLY A 174 -3.66 -7.87 9.98
C GLY A 174 -3.14 -6.83 9.01
N LYS A 175 -1.97 -7.04 8.40
CA LYS A 175 -1.40 -6.07 7.47
C LYS A 175 -2.30 -5.83 6.27
N THR A 176 -2.75 -6.91 5.64
CA THR A 176 -3.65 -6.80 4.49
C THR A 176 -4.97 -6.16 4.87
N ALA A 177 -5.49 -6.49 6.06
CA ALA A 177 -6.76 -5.91 6.50
C ALA A 177 -6.66 -4.40 6.63
N ILE A 178 -5.54 -3.87 7.12
CA ILE A 178 -5.35 -2.41 7.20
C ILE A 178 -5.37 -1.81 5.80
N ALA A 179 -4.68 -2.44 4.85
CA ALA A 179 -4.65 -1.95 3.48
C ALA A 179 -6.04 -1.94 2.88
N ILE A 180 -6.79 -3.02 3.06
CA ILE A 180 -8.14 -3.12 2.51
C ILE A 180 -9.07 -2.10 3.17
N ASP A 181 -8.97 -1.92 4.48
CA ASP A 181 -9.75 -0.89 5.17
C ASP A 181 -9.48 0.49 4.60
N THR A 182 -8.21 0.79 4.32
CA THR A 182 -7.86 2.07 3.74
C THR A 182 -8.50 2.27 2.38
N ILE A 183 -8.52 1.22 1.56
CA ILE A 183 -9.18 1.29 0.26
C ILE A 183 -10.68 1.50 0.44
N ILE A 184 -11.31 0.72 1.31
CA ILE A 184 -12.76 0.84 1.53
C ILE A 184 -13.12 2.25 1.99
N ASN A 185 -12.27 2.84 2.80
CA ASN A 185 -12.55 4.18 3.35
C ASN A 185 -12.53 5.28 2.29
N GLN A 186 -12.01 5.00 1.10
CA GLN A 186 -11.98 6.01 0.04
C GLN A 186 -13.30 6.13 -0.71
N LYS A 187 -14.27 5.28 -0.40
CA LYS A 187 -15.56 5.29 -1.08
C LYS A 187 -16.21 6.68 -0.98
N GLY A 188 -16.68 7.17 -2.10
CA GLY A 188 -17.33 8.48 -2.16
C GLY A 188 -16.38 9.65 -2.18
N GLY A 189 -15.08 9.39 -2.14
CA GLY A 189 -14.08 10.44 -2.18
C GLY A 189 -13.42 10.58 -3.54
N ASP A 190 -12.21 11.13 -3.53
CA ASP A 190 -11.51 11.47 -4.76
C ASP A 190 -10.20 10.72 -4.94
N VAL A 191 -10.03 9.56 -4.29
CA VAL A 191 -8.80 8.80 -4.39
C VAL A 191 -9.03 7.56 -5.24
N ILE A 192 -8.14 7.34 -6.22
CA ILE A 192 -8.13 6.14 -7.03
C ILE A 192 -7.11 5.19 -6.39
N CYS A 193 -7.49 3.93 -6.22
CA CYS A 193 -6.66 2.96 -5.53
C CYS A 193 -6.09 1.94 -6.49
N VAL A 194 -4.83 1.51 -6.25
CA VAL A 194 -4.18 0.42 -6.96
C VAL A 194 -3.70 -0.56 -5.89
N TYR A 195 -4.18 -1.77 -6.02
CA TYR A 195 -3.79 -2.81 -5.06
C TYR A 195 -2.94 -3.85 -5.79
N UNK A 196 -1.78 -3.99 -5.53
CA UNK A 196 -0.93 -4.78 -6.07
C UNK A 196 -0.76 -5.85 -5.21
N GLY A 197 -1.20 -7.05 -5.48
CA GLY A 197 -0.99 -8.29 -4.74
C GLY A 197 0.15 -9.08 -5.34
N ILE A 198 1.18 -9.28 -4.56
CA ILE A 198 2.43 -9.86 -5.04
C ILE A 198 2.69 -11.15 -4.26
N GLY A 199 2.76 -12.27 -4.97
CA GLY A 199 3.10 -13.54 -4.34
C GLY A 199 2.02 -14.11 -3.44
N GLN A 200 0.80 -13.63 -3.53
CA GLN A 200 -0.33 -14.13 -2.76
C GLN A 200 -0.86 -15.41 -3.39
N LYS A 201 -1.51 -16.23 -2.57
CA LYS A 201 -2.22 -17.39 -3.13
C LYS A 201 -3.38 -16.91 -4.00
N ARG A 202 -3.73 -17.71 -5.02
CA ARG A 202 -4.86 -17.37 -5.87
C ARG A 202 -6.14 -17.23 -5.07
N SER A 203 -6.37 -18.13 -4.10
CA SER A 203 -7.58 -18.06 -3.29
C SER A 203 -7.62 -16.78 -2.47
N THR A 204 -6.48 -16.34 -1.96
CA THR A 204 -6.41 -15.09 -1.22
C THR A 204 -6.76 -13.91 -2.12
N MET A 205 -6.22 -13.88 -3.33
CA MET A 205 -6.52 -12.80 -4.25
C MET A 205 -8.00 -12.78 -4.63
N ALA A 206 -8.58 -13.97 -4.84
CA ALA A 206 -10.00 -14.03 -5.16
C ALA A 206 -10.85 -13.49 -4.01
N GLN A 207 -10.47 -13.80 -2.77
CA GLN A 207 -11.19 -13.29 -1.60
C GLN A 207 -11.07 -11.77 -1.49
N ILE A 208 -9.89 -11.23 -1.76
CA ILE A 208 -9.68 -9.78 -1.68
C ILE A 208 -10.52 -9.07 -2.75
N VAL A 209 -10.52 -9.58 -3.97
CA VAL A 209 -11.32 -8.97 -5.04
C VAL A 209 -12.80 -8.99 -4.69
N LYS A 210 -13.28 -10.13 -4.17
CA LYS A 210 -14.68 -10.23 -3.78
C LYS A 210 -15.01 -9.24 -2.66
N LEU A 211 -14.13 -9.12 -1.70
CA LEU A 211 -14.33 -8.18 -0.60
C LEU A 211 -14.39 -6.74 -1.11
N LEU A 212 -13.50 -6.39 -2.02
CA LEU A 212 -13.53 -5.04 -2.59
C LEU A 212 -14.81 -4.82 -3.40
N GLU A 213 -15.27 -5.83 -4.12
CA GLU A 213 -16.55 -5.72 -4.82
C GLU A 213 -17.70 -5.53 -3.85
N ASP A 214 -17.73 -6.30 -2.81
CA ASP A 214 -18.80 -6.22 -1.82
C ASP A 214 -18.87 -4.88 -1.12
N UNK A 215 -17.74 -4.25 -0.93
CA UNK A 215 -17.63 -3.11 -0.39
C UNK A 215 -17.79 -2.09 -1.23
N GLY A 216 -18.04 -2.23 -2.48
CA GLY A 216 -18.21 -1.21 -3.51
C GLY A 216 -16.92 -0.53 -3.94
N ALA A 217 -15.79 -1.05 -3.48
CA ALA A 217 -14.50 -0.39 -3.70
C ALA A 217 -13.95 -0.62 -5.10
N MET A 218 -14.45 -1.61 -5.83
CA MET A 218 -13.98 -1.79 -7.21
C MET A 218 -14.40 -0.64 -8.11
N ASP A 219 -15.34 0.20 -7.68
CA ASP A 219 -15.72 1.37 -8.48
C ASP A 219 -14.56 2.36 -8.67
N TYR A 220 -13.53 2.29 -7.84
CA TYR A 220 -12.39 3.22 -7.91
C TYR A 220 -11.05 2.51 -7.72
N THR A 221 -11.00 1.19 -7.87
CA THR A 221 -9.79 0.43 -7.58
C THR A 221 -9.35 -0.39 -8.80
N ILE A 222 -8.04 -0.39 -9.05
CA ILE A 222 -7.37 -1.26 -10.00
C ILE A 222 -6.66 -2.34 -9.19
N VAL A 223 -6.85 -3.61 -9.56
CA VAL A 223 -6.13 -4.71 -8.90
C VAL A 223 -5.12 -5.28 -9.88
N VAL A 224 -3.85 -5.31 -9.45
CA VAL A 224 -2.78 -5.94 -10.19
C VAL A 224 -2.38 -7.20 -9.41
N SER A 225 -2.49 -8.35 -10.03
CA SER A 225 -2.29 -9.63 -9.34
C SER A 225 -1.15 -10.41 -9.97
N SER A 226 -0.16 -10.75 -9.15
CA SER A 226 0.86 -11.72 -9.53
C SER A 226 0.97 -12.73 -8.41
N THR A 227 0.30 -13.88 -8.59
CA THR A 227 0.17 -14.86 -7.52
C THR A 227 1.45 -15.68 -7.34
N ALA A 228 1.48 -16.44 -6.25
CA ALA A 228 2.65 -17.24 -5.90
C ALA A 228 2.96 -18.31 -6.94
N SER A 229 1.97 -18.73 -7.72
CA SER A 229 2.18 -19.73 -8.76
C SER A 229 2.74 -19.17 -10.06
N GLU A 230 2.80 -17.84 -10.19
CA GLU A 230 3.34 -17.23 -11.39
C GLU A 230 4.85 -17.17 -11.34
N PRO A 231 5.51 -17.12 -12.50
CA PRO A 231 6.98 -17.04 -12.51
C PRO A 231 7.51 -15.81 -11.81
N ALA A 232 8.72 -15.94 -11.27
CA ALA A 232 9.36 -14.86 -10.53
C ALA A 232 9.43 -13.54 -11.31
N PRO A 233 9.69 -13.54 -12.62
CA PRO A 233 9.72 -12.24 -13.35
C PRO A 233 8.44 -11.44 -13.24
N LEU A 234 7.29 -12.11 -13.20
CA LEU A 234 6.02 -11.40 -13.08
C LEU A 234 5.81 -10.86 -11.68
N GLN A 235 6.26 -11.58 -10.67
CA GLN A 235 6.19 -11.06 -9.29
C GLN A 235 7.11 -9.87 -9.10
N PHE A 236 8.30 -9.92 -9.72
CA PHE A 236 9.22 -8.80 -9.70
C PHE A 236 8.60 -7.56 -10.34
N LEU A 237 7.93 -7.74 -11.47
CA LEU A 237 7.43 -6.62 -12.26
C LEU A 237 6.18 -5.98 -11.68
N ALA A 238 5.37 -6.72 -10.94
CA ALA A 238 4.02 -6.31 -10.55
C ALA A 238 3.96 -4.92 -9.90
N PRO A 239 4.80 -4.59 -8.90
CA PRO A 239 4.66 -3.26 -8.28
C PRO A 239 5.01 -2.13 -9.24
N TYR A 240 5.94 -2.34 -10.15
CA TYR A 240 6.25 -1.31 -11.14
C TYR A 240 5.11 -1.09 -12.11
N SER A 241 4.44 -2.16 -12.50
CA SER A 241 3.25 -2.04 -13.35
C SER A 241 2.16 -1.25 -12.65
N GLY A 242 1.90 -1.60 -11.40
CA GLY A 242 0.85 -0.91 -10.65
C GLY A 242 1.13 0.55 -10.42
N VAL A 243 2.38 0.91 -10.08
CA VAL A 243 2.66 2.32 -9.83
C VAL A 243 2.57 3.14 -11.12
N SER A 244 2.92 2.54 -12.26
CA SER A 244 2.77 3.25 -13.54
C SER A 244 1.29 3.51 -13.83
N MET A 245 0.43 2.56 -13.52
CA MET A 245 -1.01 2.78 -13.67
C MET A 245 -1.50 3.92 -12.79
N GLY A 246 -0.98 3.99 -11.55
CA GLY A 246 -1.33 5.07 -10.65
C GLY A 246 -0.79 6.42 -11.07
N GLU A 247 0.43 6.44 -11.59
CA GLU A 247 1.05 7.70 -12.01
C GLU A 247 0.28 8.37 -13.13
N TYR A 248 -0.40 7.60 -13.96
CA TYR A 248 -1.25 8.19 -14.98
C TYR A 248 -2.25 9.18 -14.38
N PHE A 249 -2.88 8.77 -13.28
CA PHE A 249 -3.87 9.62 -12.63
C PHE A 249 -3.22 10.75 -11.83
N ARG A 250 -2.11 10.44 -11.13
CA ARG A 250 -1.40 11.47 -10.39
C ARG A 250 -0.99 12.62 -11.31
N ASP A 251 -0.48 12.28 -12.48
CA ASP A 251 0.02 13.29 -13.41
C ASP A 251 -1.11 14.10 -14.04
N LYS A 252 -2.35 13.64 -13.91
CA LYS A 252 -3.53 14.40 -14.34
C LYS A 252 -4.16 15.18 -13.20
N GLY A 253 -3.46 15.32 -12.07
CA GLY A 253 -3.95 16.11 -10.97
C GLY A 253 -4.82 15.37 -9.99
N LYS A 254 -4.91 14.04 -10.11
CA LYS A 254 -5.75 13.25 -9.22
C LYS A 254 -4.93 12.67 -8.09
N HIS A 255 -5.62 12.04 -7.14
CA HIS A 255 -4.97 11.44 -5.98
C HIS A 255 -5.06 9.93 -6.08
N VAL A 256 -3.93 9.28 -5.76
CA VAL A 256 -3.81 7.83 -5.94
C VAL A 256 -3.27 7.23 -4.65
N LEU A 257 -3.77 6.03 -4.33
CA LEU A 257 -3.24 5.21 -3.24
C LEU A 257 -2.75 3.91 -3.84
N CYS A 258 -1.46 3.60 -3.68
CA CYS A 258 -0.88 2.34 -4.14
C CYS A 258 -0.50 1.49 -2.94
N ILE A 259 -0.97 0.25 -2.94
CA ILE A 259 -0.66 -0.71 -1.89
C ILE A 259 0.15 -1.84 -2.51
N TYR A 260 1.32 -2.12 -1.94
CA TYR A 260 2.20 -3.20 -2.43
C TYR A 260 2.19 -4.33 -1.41
N ASP A 261 1.45 -5.35 -1.65
CA ASP A 261 1.19 -6.42 -0.67
C ASP A 261 1.69 -7.76 -1.20
N ASP A 262 2.95 -8.12 -0.99
CA ASP A 262 3.90 -7.37 -0.20
C ASP A 262 5.25 -7.30 -0.92
N LEU A 263 6.07 -6.39 -0.50
CA LEU A 263 7.39 -6.20 -1.11
C LEU A 263 8.41 -7.24 -0.64
N SER A 264 8.15 -7.94 0.47
CA SER A 264 9.01 -9.04 0.87
C SER A 264 9.02 -10.13 -0.20
N LYS A 265 7.85 -10.44 -0.74
CA LYS A 265 7.75 -11.46 -1.78
C LYS A 265 8.36 -10.98 -3.09
N GLN A 266 8.24 -9.70 -3.39
CA GLN A 266 8.93 -9.16 -4.56
C GLN A 266 10.45 -9.31 -4.42
N ALA A 267 10.97 -9.04 -3.23
CA ALA A 267 12.41 -9.15 -3.00
C ALA A 267 12.89 -10.60 -3.16
N VAL A 268 12.08 -11.55 -2.68
CA VAL A 268 12.43 -12.97 -2.84
C VAL A 268 12.44 -13.34 -4.31
N ALA A 269 11.46 -12.88 -5.09
CA ALA A 269 11.44 -13.14 -6.53
C ALA A 269 12.67 -12.55 -7.21
N TYR A 270 13.04 -11.33 -6.83
CA TYR A 270 14.21 -10.68 -7.39
C TYR A 270 15.51 -11.41 -7.04
N ARG A 271 15.59 -11.90 -5.78
CA ARG A 271 16.74 -12.69 -5.37
C ARG A 271 16.84 -13.97 -6.22
N GLN A 272 15.73 -14.64 -6.45
CA GLN A 272 15.72 -15.84 -7.29
C GLN A 272 16.22 -15.53 -8.69
N LEU A 273 15.72 -14.46 -9.29
CA LEU A 273 16.17 -14.08 -10.64
C LEU A 273 17.64 -13.73 -10.65
N SER A 274 18.10 -13.00 -9.64
CA SER A 274 19.50 -12.57 -9.60
C SER A 274 20.45 -13.74 -9.44
N LEU A 275 20.08 -14.73 -8.61
CA LEU A 275 20.91 -15.91 -8.44
C LEU A 275 20.97 -16.74 -9.72
N LEU A 276 19.83 -16.86 -10.41
CA LEU A 276 19.81 -17.58 -11.68
C LEU A 276 20.64 -16.86 -12.74
N LEU A 277 20.67 -15.54 -12.71
CA LEU A 277 21.49 -14.75 -13.63
C LEU A 277 22.93 -14.65 -13.17
N ARG A 278 23.29 -15.34 -12.10
CA ARG A 278 24.65 -15.44 -11.59
C ARG A 278 25.22 -14.12 -11.10
N ARG A 279 24.35 -13.26 -10.60
CA ARG A 279 24.82 -12.07 -9.90
C ARG A 279 25.38 -12.48 -8.54
N PRO A 280 26.48 -11.87 -8.10
CA PRO A 280 27.04 -12.26 -6.81
C PRO A 280 26.09 -11.92 -5.67
N PRO A 281 25.82 -12.88 -4.78
CA PRO A 281 24.92 -12.62 -3.66
C PRO A 281 25.61 -11.84 -2.55
N GLY A 282 24.84 -10.99 -1.90
CA GLY A 282 25.28 -10.25 -0.73
C GLY A 282 24.58 -10.76 0.51
N ARG A 283 24.21 -9.82 1.39
CA ARG A 283 23.57 -10.16 2.65
C ARG A 283 22.28 -10.94 2.43
N GLU A 284 22.11 -12.03 3.13
CA GLU A 284 20.95 -12.93 3.02
C GLU A 284 20.73 -13.40 1.58
N ALA A 285 21.81 -13.46 0.81
CA ALA A 285 21.84 -13.88 -0.59
C ALA A 285 21.11 -12.93 -1.55
N TYR A 286 20.73 -11.75 -1.09
CA TYR A 286 20.16 -10.75 -1.99
C TYR A 286 21.27 -10.12 -2.84
N PRO A 287 20.95 -9.70 -4.06
CA PRO A 287 21.96 -9.00 -4.88
C PRO A 287 22.25 -7.62 -4.32
N GLY A 288 23.37 -7.03 -4.72
CA GLY A 288 23.79 -5.75 -4.19
C GLY A 288 22.83 -4.62 -4.47
N ASP A 289 22.00 -4.74 -5.49
CA ASP A 289 21.08 -3.67 -5.86
C ASP A 289 19.65 -3.87 -5.33
N VAL A 290 19.45 -4.75 -4.34
CA VAL A 290 18.10 -4.97 -3.85
C VAL A 290 17.54 -3.73 -3.14
N PHE A 291 18.41 -2.92 -2.51
CA PHE A 291 17.95 -1.65 -1.95
C PHE A 291 17.33 -0.79 -3.06
N TYR A 292 18.01 -0.72 -4.20
CA TYR A 292 17.53 0.09 -5.33
C TYR A 292 16.22 -0.45 -5.91
N LEU A 293 15.99 -1.76 -5.83
CA LEU A 293 14.71 -2.34 -6.24
C LEU A 293 13.54 -1.63 -5.57
N HIS A 294 13.65 -1.41 -4.27
CA HIS A 294 12.56 -0.80 -3.52
C HIS A 294 12.63 0.72 -3.49
N SER A 295 13.84 1.29 -3.46
CA SER A 295 13.93 2.75 -3.39
C SER A 295 13.43 3.40 -4.68
N ARG A 296 13.77 2.85 -5.85
CA ARG A 296 13.30 3.47 -7.09
C ARG A 296 11.80 3.31 -7.29
N LEU A 297 11.21 2.27 -6.70
CA LEU A 297 9.76 2.12 -6.71
C LEU A 297 9.09 3.14 -5.80
N LEU A 298 9.56 3.22 -4.56
CA LEU A 298 8.89 4.01 -3.53
C LEU A 298 9.14 5.50 -3.69
N GLU A 299 10.23 5.90 -4.32
CA GLU A 299 10.46 7.31 -4.62
C GLU A 299 9.43 7.89 -5.59
N ARG A 300 8.71 7.04 -6.30
CA ARG A 300 7.69 7.50 -7.24
C ARG A 300 6.43 8.00 -6.52
N ALA A 301 6.27 7.67 -5.24
CA ALA A 301 5.19 8.23 -4.44
C ALA A 301 5.58 9.64 -4.02
N CYS A 302 4.67 10.58 -4.26
CA CYS A 302 4.94 11.97 -3.92
C CYS A 302 3.69 12.82 -4.08
N LYS A 303 3.75 14.05 -3.58
CA LYS A 303 2.77 15.09 -3.81
C LYS A 303 3.36 16.05 -4.83
N LEU A 304 2.71 16.23 -5.96
CA LEU A 304 3.20 17.16 -6.98
C LEU A 304 2.82 18.61 -6.62
N ASN A 305 3.62 19.54 -7.13
CA ASN A 305 3.36 20.94 -6.87
C ASN A 305 2.16 21.44 -7.67
N ASP A 306 1.72 22.65 -7.36
CA ASP A 306 0.50 23.20 -7.94
C ASP A 306 0.63 23.41 -9.45
N GLU A 307 1.82 23.73 -9.93
CA GLU A 307 2.03 23.96 -11.37
C GLU A 307 1.84 22.66 -12.15
N LEU A 308 2.10 21.52 -11.54
CA LEU A 308 1.95 20.23 -12.19
C LEU A 308 0.60 19.58 -11.91
N GLY A 309 -0.33 20.32 -11.32
CA GLY A 309 -1.70 19.86 -11.12
C GLY A 309 -2.01 19.39 -9.71
N ALA A 310 -1.02 19.42 -8.82
CA ALA A 310 -1.23 19.10 -7.39
C ALA A 310 -1.73 17.68 -7.12
N GLY A 311 -1.52 16.77 -8.05
CA GLY A 311 -1.88 15.36 -7.83
C GLY A 311 -0.97 14.72 -6.79
N SER A 312 -1.35 13.54 -6.34
CA SER A 312 -0.54 12.81 -5.36
C SER A 312 -0.60 11.31 -5.61
N LEU A 313 0.45 10.63 -5.20
CA LEU A 313 0.48 9.18 -5.15
C LEU A 313 1.05 8.77 -3.80
N THR A 314 0.24 8.10 -3.02
CA THR A 314 0.59 7.65 -1.68
C THR A 314 0.91 6.16 -1.73
N ALA A 315 1.99 5.74 -1.08
CA ALA A 315 2.40 4.34 -1.10
C ALA A 315 2.27 3.73 0.28
N LEU A 316 1.63 2.57 0.34
CA LEU A 316 1.59 1.74 1.54
C LEU A 316 2.27 0.42 1.22
N PRO A 317 3.60 0.35 1.29
CA PRO A 317 4.27 -0.93 1.12
C PRO A 317 4.06 -1.80 2.35
N VAL A 318 3.95 -3.10 2.11
CA VAL A 318 3.77 -4.09 3.16
C VAL A 318 5.04 -4.95 3.21
N ILE A 319 5.56 -5.16 4.41
CA ILE A 319 6.73 -6.00 4.64
C ILE A 319 6.39 -7.01 5.73
N GLU A 320 6.75 -8.26 5.49
CA GLU A 320 6.55 -9.32 6.47
C GLU A 320 7.84 -9.55 7.26
N THR A 321 7.72 -9.58 8.59
CA THR A 321 8.85 -9.93 9.45
C THR A 321 8.75 -11.38 9.87
N GLN A 322 9.87 -11.90 10.39
CA GLN A 322 9.92 -13.24 10.98
C GLN A 322 10.21 -13.07 12.46
N ALA A 323 9.27 -13.51 13.31
CA ALA A 323 9.42 -13.41 14.76
C ALA A 323 9.70 -11.98 15.22
N GLY A 324 9.09 -11.01 14.56
CA GLY A 324 9.24 -9.60 14.93
C GLY A 324 10.59 -8.98 14.62
N ASP A 325 11.42 -9.63 13.84
CA ASP A 325 12.79 -9.16 13.59
C ASP A 325 12.80 -8.05 12.54
N VAL A 326 12.82 -6.81 13.00
CA VAL A 326 12.90 -5.65 12.11
C VAL A 326 14.34 -5.33 11.71
N SER A 327 15.32 -6.03 12.28
CA SER A 327 16.72 -5.82 11.94
C SER A 327 17.15 -6.64 10.72
N ALA A 328 16.30 -7.51 10.21
CA ALA A 328 16.60 -8.27 9.00
C ALA A 328 16.79 -7.31 7.82
N PHE A 329 17.39 -7.84 6.75
CA PHE A 329 17.90 -6.97 5.68
C PHE A 329 16.78 -6.18 4.99
N ILE A 330 15.76 -6.88 4.49
CA ILE A 330 14.71 -6.18 3.73
C ILE A 330 13.89 -5.23 4.61
N PRO A 331 13.46 -5.62 5.83
CA PRO A 331 12.79 -4.64 6.69
C PRO A 331 13.62 -3.39 6.95
N THR A 332 14.91 -3.56 7.25
CA THR A 332 15.77 -2.41 7.50
C THR A 332 15.83 -1.48 6.30
N ASN A 333 15.96 -2.04 5.11
CA ASN A 333 16.02 -1.24 3.90
C ASN A 333 14.74 -0.43 3.70
N VAL A 334 13.58 -1.07 3.83
CA VAL A 334 12.33 -0.37 3.53
C VAL A 334 12.00 0.65 4.62
N ILE A 335 12.34 0.36 5.87
CA ILE A 335 12.18 1.35 6.94
C ILE A 335 12.97 2.62 6.60
N SER A 336 14.19 2.48 6.07
CA SER A 336 15.00 3.65 5.75
C SER A 336 14.48 4.43 4.54
N ILE A 337 13.75 3.78 3.64
CA ILE A 337 13.22 4.45 2.45
C ILE A 337 11.93 5.23 2.76
N THR A 338 11.14 4.74 3.70
CA THR A 338 9.79 5.25 3.91
C THR A 338 9.74 6.40 4.91
N ASP A 339 8.59 7.06 4.98
CA ASP A 339 8.37 8.22 5.83
C ASP A 339 7.73 7.85 7.17
N GLY A 340 7.94 6.62 7.59
CA GLY A 340 7.40 6.10 8.82
C GLY A 340 6.88 4.71 8.62
N GLN A 341 6.46 4.11 9.73
CA GLN A 341 6.01 2.72 9.69
C GLN A 341 4.92 2.47 10.73
N ILE A 342 4.03 1.57 10.36
CA ILE A 342 2.99 1.06 11.25
C ILE A 342 3.38 -0.34 11.62
N PHE A 343 3.75 -0.55 12.90
CA PHE A 343 4.18 -1.85 13.40
C PHE A 343 3.00 -2.63 13.94
N LEU A 344 2.79 -3.83 13.40
CA LEU A 344 1.81 -4.76 13.91
C LEU A 344 2.55 -5.88 14.63
N THR A 345 2.12 -6.18 15.85
CA THR A 345 2.79 -7.21 16.64
C THR A 345 1.86 -8.38 16.91
N ALA A 346 2.44 -9.58 16.86
CA ALA A 346 1.68 -10.79 17.14
C ALA A 346 1.15 -10.81 18.56
N ASP A 347 1.93 -10.29 19.50
CA ASP A 347 1.50 -10.26 20.91
C ASP A 347 0.21 -9.47 21.08
N LEU A 348 0.13 -8.29 20.45
CA LEU A 348 -1.10 -7.50 20.53
C LEU A 348 -2.25 -8.20 19.83
N PHE A 349 -1.99 -8.75 18.65
CA PHE A 349 -3.02 -9.45 17.91
C PHE A 349 -3.63 -10.60 18.72
N ASN A 350 -2.76 -11.39 19.33
CA ASN A 350 -3.20 -12.56 20.10
C ASN A 350 -3.86 -12.18 21.42
N SER A 351 -3.57 -11.00 21.95
CA SER A 351 -4.22 -10.52 23.17
C SER A 351 -5.53 -9.80 22.91
N GLY A 352 -5.95 -9.71 21.64
CA GLY A 352 -7.24 -9.11 21.29
C GLY A 352 -7.19 -7.65 20.95
N VAL A 353 -6.01 -7.04 20.86
CA VAL A 353 -5.88 -5.67 20.40
C VAL A 353 -5.83 -5.70 18.87
N ARG A 354 -6.95 -5.33 18.24
CA ARG A 354 -7.07 -5.39 16.79
C ARG A 354 -7.75 -4.11 16.31
N PRO A 355 -7.10 -3.38 15.40
CA PRO A 355 -5.83 -3.69 14.74
C PRO A 355 -4.67 -3.73 15.74
N ALA A 356 -3.71 -4.62 15.46
CA ALA A 356 -2.64 -4.93 16.41
C ALA A 356 -1.48 -3.94 16.30
N ILE A 357 -1.80 -2.67 16.25
CA ILE A 357 -0.83 -1.60 16.02
C ILE A 357 -0.14 -1.25 17.32
N ASN A 358 1.18 -1.35 17.33
CA ASN A 358 1.96 -0.88 18.45
C ASN A 358 2.19 0.62 18.26
N VAL A 359 1.34 1.42 18.91
CA VAL A 359 1.41 2.87 18.71
C VAL A 359 2.66 3.48 19.32
N GLY A 360 3.31 2.77 20.25
CA GLY A 360 4.52 3.29 20.88
C GLY A 360 5.74 3.29 19.96
N ILE A 361 5.79 2.38 19.00
CA ILE A 361 6.93 2.31 18.08
C ILE A 361 6.56 2.59 16.63
N SER A 362 5.29 2.85 16.36
CA SER A 362 4.86 3.27 15.03
C SER A 362 5.09 4.77 14.89
N VAL A 363 5.45 5.20 13.67
CA VAL A 363 5.87 6.58 13.43
C VAL A 363 5.28 7.06 12.12
N SER A 364 4.79 8.30 12.09
CA SER A 364 4.53 9.02 10.86
C SER A 364 5.38 10.28 10.86
N ARG A 365 6.29 10.40 9.89
CA ARG A 365 7.14 11.59 9.83
C ARG A 365 6.41 12.82 9.31
N VAL A 366 5.24 12.63 8.69
CA VAL A 366 4.41 13.76 8.30
C VAL A 366 3.62 14.29 9.49
N GLY A 367 3.08 13.39 10.31
CA GLY A 367 2.43 13.78 11.55
C GLY A 367 1.24 14.68 11.36
N GLY A 368 1.15 15.71 12.17
CA GLY A 368 -0.02 16.61 12.18
C GLY A 368 -0.30 17.33 10.88
N ALA A 369 0.69 17.46 9.99
CA ALA A 369 0.44 18.04 8.68
C ALA A 369 -0.55 17.21 7.87
N ALA A 370 -0.72 15.93 8.24
CA ALA A 370 -1.65 15.02 7.57
C ALA A 370 -2.95 14.84 8.35
N GLN A 371 -3.31 15.81 9.19
CA GLN A 371 -4.54 15.72 10.00
C GLN A 371 -5.34 17.00 9.87
N VAL A 372 -6.67 16.84 9.83
CA VAL A 372 -7.53 18.01 10.00
C VAL A 372 -7.38 18.52 11.44
N LYS A 373 -7.68 19.80 11.65
CA LYS A 373 -7.44 20.41 12.94
C LYS A 373 -8.23 19.72 14.06
N ALA A 374 -9.46 19.32 13.80
CA ALA A 374 -10.25 18.61 14.82
C ALA A 374 -9.56 17.34 15.28
N MET A 375 -8.95 16.61 14.35
CA MET A 375 -8.23 15.39 14.72
C MET A 375 -6.97 15.72 15.53
N LYS A 376 -6.23 16.75 15.13
CA LYS A 376 -5.09 17.18 15.93
C LYS A 376 -5.49 17.51 17.37
N GLN A 377 -6.64 18.16 17.53
CA GLN A 377 -7.09 18.58 18.84
C GLN A 377 -7.33 17.38 19.77
N VAL A 378 -7.92 16.31 19.24
CA VAL A 378 -8.18 15.14 20.09
C VAL A 378 -6.97 14.21 20.17
N ALA A 379 -6.14 14.16 19.11
CA ALA A 379 -5.02 13.24 19.06
C ALA A 379 -3.92 13.62 20.04
N GLY A 380 -3.73 14.92 20.27
CA GLY A 380 -2.72 15.35 21.23
C GLY A 380 -3.03 14.85 22.63
N THR A 381 -4.26 15.02 23.06
CA THR A 381 -4.71 14.53 24.36
C THR A 381 -4.60 13.01 24.42
N LEU A 382 -4.99 12.33 23.37
CA LEU A 382 -4.93 10.88 23.32
C LEU A 382 -3.49 10.37 23.49
N ARG A 383 -2.54 10.98 22.77
CA ARG A 383 -1.15 10.58 22.88
C ARG A 383 -0.63 10.74 24.30
N LEU A 384 -0.94 11.89 24.90
CA LEU A 384 -0.48 12.17 26.25
C LEU A 384 -1.08 11.18 27.26
N ASP A 385 -2.37 10.95 27.16
CA ASP A 385 -3.04 10.04 28.08
C ASP A 385 -2.53 8.62 27.94
N LEU A 386 -2.29 8.16 26.71
CA LEU A 386 -1.76 6.81 26.50
C LEU A 386 -0.33 6.68 27.02
N ALA A 387 0.47 7.71 26.85
CA ALA A 387 1.84 7.69 27.38
C ALA A 387 1.84 7.59 28.89
N GLN A 388 0.97 8.37 29.54
CA GLN A 388 0.84 8.30 30.99
C GLN A 388 0.33 6.94 31.45
N PHE A 389 -0.61 6.37 30.68
CA PHE A 389 -1.14 5.06 31.01
C PHE A 389 -0.05 3.99 30.99
N ARG A 390 0.78 4.00 29.94
CA ARG A 390 1.83 3.00 29.82
C ARG A 390 2.84 3.13 30.96
N GLU A 391 3.20 4.35 31.32
CA GLU A 391 4.11 4.60 32.41
C GLU A 391 3.54 4.07 33.73
N LYS A 392 2.26 4.39 34.00
CA LYS A 392 1.62 3.96 35.24
C LYS A 392 1.31 2.47 35.27
N GLU A 393 1.06 1.88 34.10
CA GLU A 393 0.80 0.43 34.01
C GLU A 393 2.02 -0.38 34.49
N ALA A 394 3.20 0.05 34.09
CA ALA A 394 4.42 -0.60 34.54
C ALA A 394 4.56 -0.50 36.06
N PHE A 395 4.21 0.67 36.60
CA PHE A 395 4.24 0.92 38.05
C PHE A 395 3.26 0.03 38.80
N ALA A 396 2.06 -0.12 38.24
CA ALA A 396 0.99 -0.84 38.92
C ALA A 396 1.32 -2.32 39.16
N GLN A 397 2.21 -2.90 38.35
CA GLN A 397 2.58 -4.30 38.51
C GLN A 397 3.37 -4.54 39.76
N PHE A 398 4.00 -3.49 40.31
CA PHE A 398 4.85 -3.64 41.48
C PHE A 398 4.28 -3.01 42.74
N GLY A 399 3.23 -2.21 42.63
CA GLY A 399 2.64 -1.52 43.76
C GLY A 399 1.27 -2.06 44.10
N SER A 400 1.02 -2.23 45.40
CA SER A 400 -0.27 -2.71 45.86
C SER A 400 -1.24 -1.55 46.13
N ASP A 401 -0.70 -0.40 46.53
CA ASP A 401 -1.53 0.75 46.88
C ASP A 401 -1.26 1.89 45.90
N LEU A 402 -2.24 2.20 45.09
CA LEU A 402 -2.14 3.26 44.13
C LEU A 402 -2.93 4.47 44.59
N ASP A 403 -2.37 5.65 44.40
CA ASP A 403 -3.13 6.85 44.74
C ASP A 403 -4.26 7.06 43.73
N LYS A 404 -5.16 7.95 44.10
CA LYS A 404 -6.38 8.14 43.33
C LYS A 404 -6.10 8.64 41.93
N ALA A 405 -5.14 9.55 41.80
CA ALA A 405 -4.78 10.10 40.46
C ALA A 405 -4.28 9.00 39.54
N THR A 406 -3.45 8.08 40.06
CA THR A 406 -2.96 6.96 39.27
C THR A 406 -4.08 6.01 38.89
N GLN A 407 -5.01 5.74 39.81
CA GLN A 407 -6.16 4.90 39.50
C GLN A 407 -6.98 5.47 38.37
N ILE A 408 -7.20 6.80 38.37
CA ILE A 408 -7.96 7.47 37.31
C ILE A 408 -7.23 7.36 35.97
N GLN A 409 -5.92 7.57 35.99
CA GLN A 409 -5.14 7.46 34.76
C GLN A 409 -5.16 6.04 34.18
N LEU A 410 -5.11 5.03 35.06
CA LEU A 410 -5.18 3.64 34.60
C LEU A 410 -6.55 3.32 34.03
N ALA A 411 -7.61 3.77 34.70
CA ALA A 411 -8.96 3.53 34.21
C ALA A 411 -9.18 4.22 32.85
N ARG A 412 -8.73 5.47 32.74
CA ARG A 412 -8.84 6.20 31.48
C ARG A 412 -8.08 5.47 30.37
N GLY A 413 -6.84 5.06 30.66
CA GLY A 413 -6.01 4.41 29.67
C GLY A 413 -6.59 3.11 29.16
N GLN A 414 -7.19 2.33 30.04
CA GLN A 414 -7.85 1.09 29.62
C GLN A 414 -8.97 1.36 28.62
N ARG A 415 -9.74 2.42 28.85
CA ARG A 415 -10.82 2.79 27.94
C ARG A 415 -10.28 3.30 26.62
N LEU A 416 -9.17 4.07 26.65
CA LEU A 416 -8.56 4.56 25.43
C LEU A 416 -8.06 3.41 24.57
N VAL A 417 -7.42 2.40 25.16
CA VAL A 417 -6.99 1.22 24.41
C VAL A 417 -8.20 0.55 23.77
N GLU A 418 -9.28 0.44 24.52
CA GLU A 418 -10.48 -0.21 24.00
C GLU A 418 -11.12 0.59 22.87
N VAL A 419 -11.13 1.92 22.97
CA VAL A 419 -11.70 2.77 21.93
C VAL A 419 -10.91 2.64 20.62
N LEU A 420 -9.61 2.43 20.70
CA LEU A 420 -8.80 2.32 19.49
C LEU A 420 -8.97 0.98 18.78
N LYS A 421 -9.57 -0.01 19.43
CA LYS A 421 -9.90 -1.25 18.74
C LYS A 421 -11.01 -1.00 17.72
N GLN A 422 -10.99 -1.75 16.64
CA GLN A 422 -11.94 -1.53 15.56
C GLN A 422 -12.09 -2.83 14.76
N PRO A 423 -13.32 -3.25 14.46
CA PRO A 423 -13.49 -4.45 13.63
C PRO A 423 -12.96 -4.23 12.21
N GLN A 424 -12.54 -5.31 11.58
CA GLN A 424 -12.10 -5.26 10.20
C GLN A 424 -13.24 -4.83 9.29
N TYR A 425 -12.89 -4.08 8.26
CA TYR A 425 -13.78 -3.71 7.17
C TYR A 425 -14.95 -2.85 7.64
N GLN A 426 -14.71 -2.09 8.70
CA GLN A 426 -15.66 -1.11 9.23
C GLN A 426 -14.95 0.21 9.49
N PRO A 427 -14.42 0.84 8.44
CA PRO A 427 -13.75 2.12 8.63
C PRO A 427 -14.74 3.20 9.05
N LEU A 428 -14.25 4.19 9.80
CA LEU A 428 -15.04 5.31 10.28
C LEU A 428 -14.58 6.60 9.62
N SER A 429 -15.52 7.49 9.33
CA SER A 429 -15.17 8.83 8.88
C SER A 429 -14.35 9.53 9.94
N TRP A 430 -13.55 10.52 9.53
CA TRP A 430 -12.72 11.24 10.50
C TRP A 430 -13.58 11.94 11.55
N VAL A 431 -14.77 12.40 11.17
CA VAL A 431 -15.67 13.05 12.12
C VAL A 431 -16.08 12.08 13.22
N ASP A 432 -16.52 10.89 12.84
CA ASP A 432 -16.90 9.88 13.83
C ASP A 432 -15.73 9.50 14.71
N GLN A 433 -14.53 9.40 14.13
CA GLN A 433 -13.34 9.11 14.93
C GLN A 433 -13.10 10.20 15.98
N VAL A 434 -13.18 11.46 15.56
CA VAL A 434 -12.98 12.58 16.47
C VAL A 434 -13.98 12.53 17.61
N LEU A 435 -15.25 12.25 17.28
CA LEU A 435 -16.29 12.18 18.31
C LEU A 435 -16.02 11.07 19.32
N ALA A 436 -15.64 9.90 18.83
CA ALA A 436 -15.36 8.76 19.72
C ALA A 436 -14.15 9.05 20.61
N ILE A 437 -13.09 9.59 20.04
CA ILE A 437 -11.87 9.87 20.79
C ILE A 437 -12.14 11.00 21.80
N PHE A 438 -12.89 12.00 21.41
CA PHE A 438 -13.26 13.08 22.32
C PHE A 438 -13.98 12.54 23.54
N ALA A 439 -14.96 11.64 23.32
CA ALA A 439 -15.71 11.07 24.42
C ALA A 439 -14.79 10.34 25.41
N ALA A 440 -13.85 9.57 24.88
CA ALA A 440 -12.95 8.80 25.73
C ALA A 440 -11.94 9.68 26.45
N THR A 441 -11.35 10.65 25.76
CA THR A 441 -10.30 11.48 26.36
C THR A 441 -10.87 12.50 27.35
N ASN A 442 -12.15 12.83 27.24
CA ASN A 442 -12.77 13.78 28.15
C ASN A 442 -13.53 13.10 29.31
N GLY A 443 -13.31 11.80 29.49
CA GLY A 443 -13.75 11.11 30.67
C GLY A 443 -15.16 10.56 30.66
N TYR A 444 -15.84 10.62 29.54
CA TYR A 444 -17.25 10.18 29.49
C TYR A 444 -17.40 8.67 29.49
N MET A 445 -16.29 7.93 29.34
CA MET A 445 -16.31 6.48 29.42
C MET A 445 -15.67 5.95 30.70
N ASP A 446 -15.22 6.84 31.58
CA ASP A 446 -14.45 6.42 32.76
C ASP A 446 -15.26 5.55 33.71
N ASP A 447 -16.56 5.78 33.79
CA ASP A 447 -17.40 5.12 34.80
C ASP A 447 -18.11 3.87 34.28
N ILE A 448 -17.94 3.50 33.03
CA ILE A 448 -18.55 2.29 32.50
C ILE A 448 -17.52 1.16 32.48
N PRO A 449 -17.98 -0.10 32.49
CA PRO A 449 -17.01 -1.21 32.36
C PRO A 449 -16.26 -1.15 31.04
N VAL A 450 -15.02 -1.63 31.05
CA VAL A 450 -14.24 -1.68 29.84
C VAL A 450 -14.99 -2.44 28.73
N SER A 451 -15.69 -3.51 29.11
CA SER A 451 -16.44 -4.32 28.16
C SER A 451 -17.59 -3.59 27.49
N ALA A 452 -18.02 -2.45 28.05
CA ALA A 452 -19.12 -1.65 27.50
C ALA A 452 -18.64 -0.49 26.63
N VAL A 453 -17.32 -0.31 26.49
CA VAL A 453 -16.79 0.86 25.76
C VAL A 453 -17.22 0.86 24.30
N ARG A 454 -17.14 -0.29 23.64
CA ARG A 454 -17.53 -0.36 22.23
C ARG A 454 -19.02 -0.08 22.04
N LYS A 455 -19.84 -0.56 22.96
CA LYS A 455 -21.28 -0.30 22.91
C LYS A 455 -21.54 1.19 23.08
N PHE A 456 -20.85 1.83 24.05
CA PHE A 456 -20.99 3.27 24.26
C PHE A 456 -20.62 4.02 23.00
N GLU A 457 -19.47 3.69 22.42
CA GLU A 457 -19.01 4.35 21.20
C GLU A 457 -20.03 4.21 20.08
N SER A 458 -20.48 3.00 19.84
CA SER A 458 -21.41 2.73 18.74
C SER A 458 -22.71 3.50 18.92
N GLU A 459 -23.28 3.44 20.12
CA GLU A 459 -24.55 4.12 20.39
C GLU A 459 -24.39 5.63 20.37
N PHE A 460 -23.25 6.13 20.86
CA PHE A 460 -23.01 7.56 20.84
C PHE A 460 -22.90 8.08 19.40
N LEU A 461 -22.22 7.36 18.55
CA LEU A 461 -22.09 7.77 17.14
C LEU A 461 -23.43 7.77 16.44
N VAL A 462 -24.30 6.78 16.74
CA VAL A 462 -25.65 6.77 16.21
C VAL A 462 -26.43 7.98 16.73
N HIS A 463 -26.30 8.26 18.01
CA HIS A 463 -26.99 9.42 18.61
C HIS A 463 -26.58 10.73 17.93
N MET A 464 -25.27 10.88 17.64
CA MET A 464 -24.80 12.08 16.96
C MET A 464 -25.37 12.21 15.55
N ARG A 465 -25.45 11.11 14.83
CA ARG A 465 -25.98 11.15 13.46
C ARG A 465 -27.47 11.41 13.43
N SER A 466 -28.23 10.87 14.38
CA SER A 466 -29.68 10.92 14.33
C SER A 466 -30.25 12.12 15.10
N SER A 467 -29.71 12.43 16.30
CA SER A 467 -30.28 13.43 17.16
C SER A 467 -29.47 14.71 17.23
N GLN A 468 -28.21 14.67 16.87
CA GLN A 468 -27.32 15.83 16.92
C GLN A 468 -26.65 16.05 15.58
N SER A 469 -27.38 15.83 14.49
CA SER A 469 -26.79 15.92 13.16
C SER A 469 -26.31 17.32 12.84
N GLU A 470 -26.98 18.36 13.37
CA GLU A 470 -26.51 19.73 13.12
C GLU A 470 -25.13 19.97 13.71
N LEU A 471 -24.92 19.52 14.95
CA LEU A 471 -23.60 19.67 15.58
C LEU A 471 -22.55 18.87 14.84
N ARG A 472 -22.88 17.63 14.49
CA ARG A 472 -21.94 16.78 13.75
C ARG A 472 -21.56 17.41 12.41
N ASN A 473 -22.55 17.91 11.68
CA ASN A 473 -22.30 18.54 10.38
C ASN A 473 -21.50 19.83 10.53
N GLN A 474 -21.73 20.57 11.63
CA GLN A 474 -20.97 21.80 11.88
C GLN A 474 -19.49 21.48 12.09
N ILE A 475 -19.21 20.45 12.88
CA ILE A 475 -17.83 20.02 13.11
C ILE A 475 -17.19 19.60 11.81
N GLU A 476 -17.92 18.84 11.01
CA GLU A 476 -17.39 18.37 9.72
C GLU A 476 -17.08 19.54 8.78
N ALA A 477 -17.97 20.53 8.73
CA ALA A 477 -17.78 21.69 7.86
C ALA A 477 -16.62 22.55 8.35
N ASP A 478 -16.52 22.76 9.66
CA ASP A 478 -15.46 23.58 10.24
C ASP A 478 -14.10 22.90 10.19
N LYS A 479 -14.07 21.58 10.20
CA LYS A 479 -12.85 20.77 10.28
C LYS A 479 -12.05 21.09 11.55
N GLN A 480 -12.71 21.66 12.55
CA GLN A 480 -12.10 21.94 13.84
C GLN A 480 -13.17 21.93 14.91
N LEU A 481 -12.72 21.79 16.14
CA LEU A 481 -13.61 21.91 17.31
C LEU A 481 -13.46 23.32 17.85
N SER A 482 -14.44 24.16 17.53
CA SER A 482 -14.49 25.50 18.10
C SER A 482 -14.86 25.41 19.57
N ASP A 483 -14.70 26.54 20.31
CA ASP A 483 -15.13 26.55 21.70
C ASP A 483 -16.63 26.27 21.81
N GLU A 484 -17.41 26.80 20.89
CA GLU A 484 -18.85 26.58 20.87
C GLU A 484 -19.19 25.11 20.61
N SER A 485 -18.56 24.51 19.60
CA SER A 485 -18.79 23.09 19.30
C SER A 485 -18.32 22.20 20.46
N THR A 486 -17.21 22.55 21.08
CA THR A 486 -16.70 21.78 22.21
C THR A 486 -17.69 21.79 23.36
N GLN A 487 -18.27 22.96 23.70
CA GLN A 487 -19.22 23.03 24.78
C GLN A 487 -20.50 22.27 24.44
N ALA A 488 -20.96 22.39 23.19
CA ALA A 488 -22.15 21.66 22.76
C ALA A 488 -21.92 20.16 22.84
N LEU A 489 -20.73 19.72 22.45
CA LEU A 489 -20.38 18.30 22.48
C LEU A 489 -20.32 17.77 23.90
N LYS A 490 -19.74 18.56 24.82
CA LYS A 490 -19.70 18.17 26.23
C LYS A 490 -21.09 18.07 26.81
N SER A 491 -21.95 18.99 26.47
CA SER A 491 -23.34 18.97 26.95
C SER A 491 -24.07 17.73 26.44
N THR A 492 -23.91 17.43 25.14
CA THR A 492 -24.53 16.26 24.55
C THR A 492 -24.01 14.97 25.19
N LEU A 493 -22.70 14.89 25.41
CA LEU A 493 -22.11 13.70 26.02
C LEU A 493 -22.55 13.52 27.46
N GLY A 494 -22.70 14.63 28.20
CA GLY A 494 -23.18 14.54 29.56
C GLY A 494 -24.55 13.91 29.63
N GLY A 495 -25.47 14.36 28.77
CA GLY A 495 -26.79 13.77 28.72
C GLY A 495 -26.79 12.33 28.22
N PHE A 496 -26.02 12.07 27.20
CA PHE A 496 -25.95 10.71 26.66
C PHE A 496 -25.40 9.72 27.69
N ALA A 497 -24.34 10.10 28.40
CA ALA A 497 -23.71 9.21 29.38
C ALA A 497 -24.67 8.90 30.54
N GLN A 498 -25.48 9.87 30.96
CA GLN A 498 -26.45 9.62 32.02
C GLN A 498 -27.50 8.60 31.64
N GLY A 499 -27.88 8.59 30.34
CA GLY A 499 -28.87 7.64 29.87
C GLY A 499 -28.33 6.32 29.37
N PHE A 500 -27.01 6.14 29.40
CA PHE A 500 -26.42 4.93 28.81
C PHE A 500 -26.54 3.74 29.77
N ALA A 501 -27.02 2.63 29.24
CA ALA A 501 -27.10 1.37 29.97
C ALA A 501 -26.02 0.42 29.46
N ALA A 502 -25.12 0.03 30.36
CA ALA A 502 -23.97 -0.79 29.99
C ALA A 502 -24.37 -2.22 29.60
#